data_c71fcdac25ae369599f507d472398c4c
#
_entry.id   c71fcdac25ae369599f507d472398c4c
#
_cell.length_a   1.000
_cell.length_b   1.000
_cell.length_c   1.000
_cell.angle_alpha   90.00
_cell.angle_beta   90.00
_cell.angle_gamma   90.00
#
_symmetry.space_group_name_H-M   'P 1'
#
loop_
_entity.id
_entity.type
_entity.pdbx_description
1 polymer ?
#
loop_
_entity_poly.entity_id
_entity_poly.type
_entity_poly.pdbx_seq_one_letter_code
_entity_poly.pdbx_strand_id
1 'polypeptide(L)'
;HQLALATQNDLLEATLDLARFSTPEARDIAKIGLANYFAGASLLPYRAFQEAAKECRHDLERLADRFGASIEQVAHRLSTLQRPGAKGIPFFFVRVDQAGTITKRHSATRLQFARFGGACPLWNVHAAFETPGKFLRQLAETPDGVRYLCLARDVSKPAGAWRAPVRRYAIGLGCEVQHAAEL
;
A
#
# COMPACT_ATOMS: atom_id res chain seq x y z
N HIS A 1 -8.59 13.20 0.82
CA HIS A 1 -8.10 13.66 -0.48
C HIS A 1 -8.69 15.02 -0.88
N GLN A 2 -10.02 15.14 -1.08
CA GLN A 2 -10.65 16.41 -1.47
C GLN A 2 -10.38 17.53 -0.46
N LEU A 3 -10.45 17.20 0.83
CA LEU A 3 -10.11 18.15 1.88
C LEU A 3 -8.65 18.62 1.77
N ALA A 4 -7.72 17.70 1.50
CA ALA A 4 -6.31 18.05 1.33
C ALA A 4 -6.10 19.02 0.15
N LEU A 5 -6.75 18.78 -0.98
CA LEU A 5 -6.70 19.67 -2.15
C LEU A 5 -7.28 21.06 -1.85
N ALA A 6 -8.35 21.11 -1.03
CA ALA A 6 -9.02 22.37 -0.71
C ALA A 6 -8.27 23.20 0.36
N THR A 7 -7.64 22.55 1.35
CA THR A 7 -7.08 23.25 2.52
C THR A 7 -5.55 23.29 2.56
N GLN A 8 -4.86 22.48 1.76
CA GLN A 8 -3.40 22.34 1.78
C GLN A 8 -2.78 22.63 0.40
N ASN A 9 -3.50 23.35 -0.46
CA ASN A 9 -3.05 23.60 -1.83
C ASN A 9 -1.66 24.23 -1.88
N ASP A 10 -1.39 25.24 -1.05
CA ASP A 10 -0.11 25.95 -1.02
C ASP A 10 1.05 25.03 -0.59
N LEU A 11 0.82 24.15 0.39
CA LEU A 11 1.80 23.16 0.81
C LEU A 11 2.07 22.13 -0.28
N LEU A 12 1.02 21.69 -1.00
CA LEU A 12 1.14 20.76 -2.11
C LEU A 12 1.94 21.38 -3.25
N GLU A 13 1.64 22.62 -3.63
CA GLU A 13 2.38 23.35 -4.68
C GLU A 13 3.83 23.57 -4.30
N ALA A 14 4.11 24.05 -3.08
CA ALA A 14 5.47 24.23 -2.59
C ALA A 14 6.28 22.91 -2.59
N THR A 15 5.62 21.78 -2.30
CA THR A 15 6.27 20.47 -2.35
C THR A 15 6.57 20.04 -3.79
N LEU A 16 5.65 20.32 -4.72
CA LEU A 16 5.82 20.01 -6.15
C LEU A 16 6.94 20.85 -6.77
N ASP A 17 7.13 22.09 -6.32
CA ASP A 17 8.17 22.98 -6.82
C ASP A 17 9.60 22.52 -6.46
N LEU A 18 9.74 21.61 -5.50
CA LEU A 18 11.02 20.95 -5.19
C LEU A 18 11.43 19.90 -6.23
N ALA A 19 10.50 19.49 -7.11
CA ALA A 19 10.73 18.47 -8.12
C ALA A 19 10.68 19.06 -9.54
N ARG A 20 11.40 18.42 -10.48
CA ARG A 20 11.31 18.75 -11.90
C ARG A 20 10.38 17.76 -12.58
N PHE A 21 9.32 18.26 -13.21
CA PHE A 21 8.38 17.46 -13.99
C PHE A 21 8.63 17.66 -15.49
N SER A 22 8.53 16.58 -16.24
CA SER A 22 8.73 16.61 -17.70
C SER A 22 7.53 17.23 -18.45
N THR A 23 6.34 17.14 -17.84
CA THR A 23 5.10 17.68 -18.40
C THR A 23 4.16 18.22 -17.32
N PRO A 24 3.24 19.15 -17.67
CA PRO A 24 2.19 19.61 -16.75
C PRO A 24 1.34 18.46 -16.20
N GLU A 25 0.97 17.49 -17.04
CA GLU A 25 0.15 16.33 -16.65
C GLU A 25 0.87 15.48 -15.59
N ALA A 26 2.19 15.32 -15.70
CA ALA A 26 2.99 14.61 -14.70
C ALA A 26 2.94 15.34 -13.33
N ARG A 27 2.96 16.68 -13.35
CA ARG A 27 2.81 17.50 -12.14
C ARG A 27 1.41 17.32 -11.52
N ASP A 28 0.35 17.33 -12.33
CA ASP A 28 -1.02 17.14 -11.85
C ASP A 28 -1.22 15.74 -11.22
N ILE A 29 -0.68 14.70 -11.83
CA ILE A 29 -0.69 13.35 -11.27
C ILE A 29 0.06 13.29 -9.94
N ALA A 30 1.21 13.95 -9.86
CA ALA A 30 2.00 14.03 -8.62
C ALA A 30 1.23 14.78 -7.52
N LYS A 31 0.51 15.86 -7.85
CA LYS A 31 -0.34 16.61 -6.91
C LYS A 31 -1.43 15.72 -6.32
N ILE A 32 -2.12 14.95 -7.15
CA ILE A 32 -3.12 13.97 -6.70
C ILE A 32 -2.47 12.92 -5.78
N GLY A 33 -1.29 12.45 -6.12
CA GLY A 33 -0.51 11.52 -5.30
C GLY A 33 -0.17 12.08 -3.91
N LEU A 34 0.31 13.32 -3.85
CA LEU A 34 0.62 14.02 -2.60
C LEU A 34 -0.63 14.26 -1.75
N ALA A 35 -1.75 14.66 -2.36
CA ALA A 35 -3.01 14.86 -1.66
C ALA A 35 -3.54 13.54 -1.06
N ASN A 36 -3.39 12.43 -1.76
CA ASN A 36 -3.71 11.09 -1.25
C ASN A 36 -2.78 10.69 -0.09
N TYR A 37 -1.49 10.97 -0.20
CA TYR A 37 -0.53 10.71 0.87
C TYR A 37 -0.86 11.53 2.12
N PHE A 38 -1.14 12.82 1.97
CA PHE A 38 -1.54 13.69 3.07
C PHE A 38 -2.80 13.18 3.78
N ALA A 39 -3.83 12.80 3.02
CA ALA A 39 -5.06 12.24 3.56
C ALA A 39 -4.80 10.95 4.37
N GLY A 40 -3.97 10.06 3.84
CA GLY A 40 -3.55 8.84 4.55
C GLY A 40 -2.74 9.14 5.81
N ALA A 41 -1.84 10.14 5.76
CA ALA A 41 -1.03 10.56 6.90
C ALA A 41 -1.85 11.23 8.00
N SER A 42 -2.95 11.91 7.64
CA SER A 42 -3.87 12.53 8.60
C SER A 42 -4.73 11.48 9.31
N LEU A 43 -5.20 10.45 8.60
CA LEU A 43 -5.93 9.32 9.18
C LEU A 43 -5.06 8.43 10.06
N LEU A 44 -3.81 8.21 9.64
CA LEU A 44 -2.85 7.30 10.25
C LEU A 44 -1.58 8.08 10.61
N PRO A 45 -1.61 8.91 11.69
CA PRO A 45 -0.50 9.77 12.09
C PRO A 45 0.77 8.96 12.34
N TYR A 46 1.91 9.45 11.86
CA TYR A 46 3.14 8.67 11.73
C TYR A 46 3.55 7.95 13.02
N ARG A 47 3.75 8.70 14.10
CA ARG A 47 4.25 8.14 15.38
C ARG A 47 3.23 7.19 16.00
N ALA A 48 2.00 7.65 16.19
CA ALA A 48 0.94 6.84 16.80
C ALA A 48 0.68 5.54 16.03
N PHE A 49 0.71 5.61 14.69
CA PHE A 49 0.52 4.42 13.86
C PHE A 49 1.72 3.47 13.92
N GLN A 50 2.96 4.00 13.92
CA GLN A 50 4.18 3.19 14.04
C GLN A 50 4.27 2.47 15.38
N GLU A 51 3.95 3.17 16.48
CA GLU A 51 3.91 2.60 17.83
C GLU A 51 2.86 1.49 17.92
N ALA A 52 1.64 1.76 17.46
CA ALA A 52 0.58 0.76 17.39
C ALA A 52 0.96 -0.47 16.56
N ALA A 53 1.64 -0.26 15.42
CA ALA A 53 2.09 -1.35 14.57
C ALA A 53 3.08 -2.27 15.29
N LYS A 54 4.03 -1.70 16.04
CA LYS A 54 4.96 -2.47 16.86
C LYS A 54 4.24 -3.22 18.00
N GLU A 55 3.35 -2.55 18.72
CA GLU A 55 2.58 -3.15 19.82
C GLU A 55 1.76 -4.37 19.39
N CYS A 56 1.13 -4.33 18.21
CA CYS A 56 0.32 -5.44 17.73
C CYS A 56 1.06 -6.34 16.73
N ARG A 57 2.39 -6.22 16.62
CA ARG A 57 3.22 -7.02 15.71
C ARG A 57 2.72 -6.95 14.26
N HIS A 58 2.37 -5.76 13.82
CA HIS A 58 1.91 -5.43 12.46
C HIS A 58 0.63 -6.17 12.01
N ASP A 59 -0.20 -6.61 12.97
CA ASP A 59 -1.51 -7.19 12.69
C ASP A 59 -2.41 -6.17 11.98
N LEU A 60 -2.74 -6.45 10.71
CA LEU A 60 -3.47 -5.52 9.86
C LEU A 60 -4.92 -5.31 10.29
N GLU A 61 -5.56 -6.34 10.84
CA GLU A 61 -6.96 -6.24 11.30
C GLU A 61 -7.04 -5.39 12.57
N ARG A 62 -6.18 -5.65 13.54
CA ARG A 62 -6.10 -4.84 14.78
C ARG A 62 -5.78 -3.37 14.50
N LEU A 63 -4.88 -3.10 13.54
CA LEU A 63 -4.58 -1.75 13.12
C LEU A 63 -5.76 -1.09 12.41
N ALA A 64 -6.45 -1.83 11.54
CA ALA A 64 -7.65 -1.34 10.85
C ALA A 64 -8.74 -0.94 11.84
N ASP A 65 -9.03 -1.79 12.82
CA ASP A 65 -10.01 -1.52 13.88
C ASP A 65 -9.61 -0.32 14.76
N ARG A 66 -8.34 -0.28 15.21
CA ARG A 66 -7.84 0.78 16.10
C ARG A 66 -7.92 2.17 15.47
N PHE A 67 -7.70 2.28 14.16
CA PHE A 67 -7.67 3.56 13.45
C PHE A 67 -8.92 3.84 12.60
N GLY A 68 -9.91 2.95 12.59
CA GLY A 68 -11.10 3.08 11.74
C GLY A 68 -10.75 3.13 10.25
N ALA A 69 -9.71 2.40 9.84
CA ALA A 69 -9.18 2.40 8.48
C ALA A 69 -9.42 1.06 7.78
N SER A 70 -9.39 1.06 6.45
CA SER A 70 -9.45 -0.21 5.71
C SER A 70 -8.10 -0.95 5.75
N ILE A 71 -8.14 -2.28 5.59
CA ILE A 71 -6.93 -3.12 5.47
C ILE A 71 -5.99 -2.58 4.36
N GLU A 72 -6.55 -2.13 3.23
CA GLU A 72 -5.77 -1.51 2.15
C GLU A 72 -5.03 -0.25 2.61
N GLN A 73 -5.70 0.64 3.38
CA GLN A 73 -5.10 1.87 3.90
C GLN A 73 -3.98 1.56 4.89
N VAL A 74 -4.21 0.62 5.80
CA VAL A 74 -3.22 0.16 6.78
C VAL A 74 -2.00 -0.43 6.08
N ALA A 75 -2.18 -1.38 5.17
CA ALA A 75 -1.09 -2.03 4.44
C ALA A 75 -0.26 -1.01 3.64
N HIS A 76 -0.94 -0.11 2.92
CA HIS A 76 -0.25 0.97 2.20
C HIS A 76 0.48 1.92 3.15
N ARG A 77 -0.10 2.26 4.30
CA ARG A 77 0.55 3.14 5.29
C ARG A 77 1.82 2.50 5.85
N LEU A 78 1.80 1.22 6.18
CA LEU A 78 2.99 0.48 6.64
C LEU A 78 4.15 0.60 5.64
N SER A 79 3.89 0.47 4.34
CA SER A 79 4.92 0.60 3.33
C SER A 79 5.54 2.01 3.23
N THR A 80 4.87 3.04 3.74
CA THR A 80 5.34 4.44 3.70
C THR A 80 6.08 4.90 4.96
N LEU A 81 6.25 4.06 5.97
CA LEU A 81 6.90 4.42 7.23
C LEU A 81 8.42 4.42 7.13
N GLN A 82 8.98 5.31 6.30
CA GLN A 82 10.41 5.36 6.00
C GLN A 82 11.07 6.71 6.37
N ARG A 83 10.52 7.44 7.36
CA ARG A 83 11.08 8.70 7.82
C ARG A 83 12.49 8.50 8.41
N PRO A 84 13.49 9.27 8.00
CA PRO A 84 14.82 9.25 8.62
C PRO A 84 14.76 9.39 10.14
N GLY A 85 15.50 8.54 10.86
CA GLY A 85 15.51 8.51 12.33
C GLY A 85 14.31 7.82 13.00
N ALA A 86 13.27 7.44 12.24
CA ALA A 86 12.08 6.76 12.76
C ALA A 86 11.51 5.78 11.72
N LYS A 87 12.37 4.96 11.09
CA LYS A 87 11.94 3.98 10.08
C LYS A 87 11.17 2.84 10.73
N GLY A 88 10.10 2.41 10.04
CA GLY A 88 9.47 1.12 10.29
C GLY A 88 10.11 0.01 9.45
N ILE A 89 9.53 -1.20 9.50
CA ILE A 89 9.92 -2.29 8.62
C ILE A 89 9.73 -1.84 7.15
N PRO A 90 10.71 -2.05 6.27
CA PRO A 90 10.55 -1.76 4.87
C PRO A 90 9.61 -2.78 4.24
N PHE A 91 8.39 -2.35 3.93
CA PHE A 91 7.42 -3.17 3.21
C PHE A 91 7.32 -2.75 1.75
N PHE A 92 7.02 -3.71 0.88
CA PHE A 92 6.37 -3.44 -0.39
C PHE A 92 4.84 -3.60 -0.25
N PHE A 93 4.11 -2.86 -1.04
CA PHE A 93 2.65 -2.92 -1.14
C PHE A 93 2.24 -2.98 -2.60
N VAL A 94 1.25 -3.81 -2.92
CA VAL A 94 0.65 -3.90 -4.24
C VAL A 94 -0.85 -4.08 -4.11
N ARG A 95 -1.61 -3.54 -5.08
CA ARG A 95 -3.01 -3.86 -5.30
C ARG A 95 -3.19 -4.31 -6.75
N VAL A 96 -3.80 -5.46 -6.93
CA VAL A 96 -4.12 -6.03 -8.23
C VAL A 96 -5.63 -6.15 -8.41
N ASP A 97 -6.10 -6.07 -9.66
CA ASP A 97 -7.46 -6.45 -10.02
C ASP A 97 -7.52 -7.94 -10.40
N GLN A 98 -8.71 -8.44 -10.73
CA GLN A 98 -8.91 -9.84 -11.10
C GLN A 98 -8.18 -10.26 -12.40
N ALA A 99 -7.83 -9.30 -13.27
CA ALA A 99 -7.04 -9.57 -14.46
C ALA A 99 -5.53 -9.64 -14.16
N GLY A 100 -5.13 -9.42 -12.90
CA GLY A 100 -3.72 -9.39 -12.50
C GLY A 100 -3.04 -8.04 -12.77
N THR A 101 -3.80 -7.01 -13.17
CA THR A 101 -3.23 -5.68 -13.42
C THR A 101 -2.88 -4.99 -12.10
N ILE A 102 -1.66 -4.51 -12.00
CA ILE A 102 -1.22 -3.72 -10.84
C ILE A 102 -1.86 -2.32 -10.92
N THR A 103 -2.81 -2.06 -10.03
CA THR A 103 -3.57 -0.79 -9.98
C THR A 103 -2.99 0.20 -8.95
N LYS A 104 -2.18 -0.27 -8.00
CA LYS A 104 -1.47 0.54 -7.02
C LYS A 104 -0.24 -0.21 -6.53
N ARG A 105 0.86 0.49 -6.36
CA ARG A 105 2.10 -0.08 -5.85
C ARG A 105 2.93 0.93 -5.09
N HIS A 106 3.67 0.45 -4.10
CA HIS A 106 4.71 1.18 -3.40
C HIS A 106 5.74 0.17 -2.87
N SER A 107 7.02 0.49 -2.88
CA SER A 107 8.04 -0.37 -2.29
C SER A 107 9.07 0.45 -1.53
N ALA A 108 9.28 0.08 -0.28
CA ALA A 108 10.40 0.50 0.54
C ALA A 108 11.49 -0.58 0.62
N THR A 109 11.29 -1.71 -0.08
CA THR A 109 12.23 -2.83 -0.18
C THR A 109 13.04 -2.76 -1.48
N ARG A 110 13.95 -3.71 -1.68
CA ARG A 110 14.67 -3.88 -2.94
C ARG A 110 13.80 -4.46 -4.07
N LEU A 111 12.60 -4.97 -3.74
CA LEU A 111 11.69 -5.52 -4.75
C LEU A 111 11.29 -4.45 -5.77
N GLN A 112 11.63 -4.70 -7.02
CA GLN A 112 11.23 -3.88 -8.16
C GLN A 112 10.02 -4.50 -8.86
N PHE A 113 8.92 -3.77 -8.90
CA PHE A 113 7.77 -4.18 -9.71
C PHE A 113 8.03 -3.92 -11.19
N ALA A 114 7.59 -4.84 -12.05
CA ALA A 114 7.63 -4.62 -13.48
C ALA A 114 6.95 -3.29 -13.86
N ARG A 115 7.58 -2.54 -14.74
CA ARG A 115 7.01 -1.25 -15.24
C ARG A 115 5.78 -1.49 -16.08
N PHE A 116 5.76 -2.58 -16.83
CA PHE A 116 4.71 -2.99 -17.75
C PHE A 116 4.36 -4.44 -17.50
N GLY A 117 3.10 -4.80 -17.73
CA GLY A 117 2.59 -6.16 -17.50
C GLY A 117 1.89 -6.33 -16.15
N GLY A 118 1.46 -7.56 -15.89
CA GLY A 118 0.75 -7.95 -14.67
C GLY A 118 1.69 -8.35 -13.53
N ALA A 119 1.10 -8.70 -12.40
CA ALA A 119 1.80 -9.34 -11.30
C ALA A 119 2.22 -10.77 -11.71
N CYS A 120 3.30 -11.29 -11.07
CA CYS A 120 3.76 -12.66 -11.30
C CYS A 120 2.60 -13.66 -11.09
N PRO A 121 2.33 -14.55 -12.05
CA PRO A 121 1.20 -15.51 -11.96
C PRO A 121 1.26 -16.42 -10.72
N LEU A 122 2.45 -16.68 -10.19
CA LEU A 122 2.65 -17.52 -9.01
C LEU A 122 2.50 -16.77 -7.69
N TRP A 123 2.17 -15.50 -7.73
CA TRP A 123 2.06 -14.69 -6.52
C TRP A 123 0.72 -14.92 -5.81
N ASN A 124 0.76 -15.03 -4.49
CA ASN A 124 -0.41 -15.33 -3.66
C ASN A 124 -1.56 -14.30 -3.76
N VAL A 125 -1.31 -13.12 -4.30
CA VAL A 125 -2.37 -12.12 -4.56
C VAL A 125 -3.44 -12.65 -5.53
N HIS A 126 -3.10 -13.57 -6.44
CA HIS A 126 -4.07 -14.19 -7.36
C HIS A 126 -4.96 -15.18 -6.62
N ALA A 127 -4.38 -16.03 -5.77
CA ALA A 127 -5.13 -16.99 -4.96
C ALA A 127 -6.04 -16.30 -3.91
N ALA A 128 -5.76 -15.05 -3.55
CA ALA A 128 -6.58 -14.29 -2.59
C ALA A 128 -8.02 -14.07 -3.08
N PHE A 129 -8.27 -14.06 -4.39
CA PHE A 129 -9.61 -13.96 -4.96
C PHE A 129 -10.46 -15.23 -4.76
N GLU A 130 -9.81 -16.37 -4.57
CA GLU A 130 -10.46 -17.68 -4.36
C GLU A 130 -10.80 -17.90 -2.87
N THR A 131 -10.17 -17.15 -1.98
CA THR A 131 -10.34 -17.26 -0.53
C THR A 131 -10.71 -15.91 0.10
N PRO A 132 -11.87 -15.34 -0.23
CA PRO A 132 -12.27 -14.01 0.26
C PRO A 132 -12.21 -13.92 1.79
N GLY A 133 -11.70 -12.78 2.29
CA GLY A 133 -11.62 -12.51 3.71
C GLY A 133 -10.48 -13.21 4.46
N LYS A 134 -9.71 -14.10 3.82
CA LYS A 134 -8.57 -14.79 4.45
C LYS A 134 -7.25 -14.17 4.05
N PHE A 135 -6.30 -14.13 4.99
CA PHE A 135 -4.92 -13.83 4.69
C PHE A 135 -4.17 -15.07 4.20
N LEU A 136 -3.53 -14.96 3.06
CA LEU A 136 -2.65 -15.97 2.49
C LEU A 136 -1.20 -15.56 2.71
N ARG A 137 -0.37 -16.49 3.21
CA ARG A 137 1.07 -16.28 3.41
C ARG A 137 1.86 -17.04 2.34
N GLN A 138 2.94 -16.45 1.88
CA GLN A 138 3.86 -17.06 0.92
C GLN A 138 5.29 -16.62 1.23
N LEU A 139 6.23 -17.56 1.16
CA LEU A 139 7.65 -17.25 1.01
C LEU A 139 7.96 -17.22 -0.48
N ALA A 140 8.58 -16.16 -0.94
CA ALA A 140 9.02 -15.99 -2.32
C ALA A 140 10.51 -15.64 -2.34
N GLU A 141 11.21 -16.12 -3.37
CA GLU A 141 12.60 -15.77 -3.62
C GLU A 141 12.71 -15.19 -5.02
N THR A 142 13.41 -14.07 -5.12
CA THR A 142 13.70 -13.42 -6.39
C THR A 142 14.97 -14.04 -7.03
N PRO A 143 15.16 -13.89 -8.35
CA PRO A 143 16.32 -14.50 -9.04
C PRO A 143 17.70 -14.10 -8.49
N ASP A 144 17.78 -12.96 -7.80
CA ASP A 144 18.98 -12.48 -7.10
C ASP A 144 19.13 -13.08 -5.68
N GLY A 145 18.30 -14.06 -5.31
CA GLY A 145 18.39 -14.79 -4.04
C GLY A 145 17.78 -14.06 -2.84
N VAL A 146 17.13 -12.92 -3.04
CA VAL A 146 16.47 -12.20 -1.94
C VAL A 146 15.13 -12.87 -1.61
N ARG A 147 14.92 -13.24 -0.34
CA ARG A 147 13.71 -13.88 0.14
C ARG A 147 12.75 -12.90 0.80
N TYR A 148 11.47 -13.04 0.48
CA TYR A 148 10.39 -12.20 0.97
C TYR A 148 9.32 -13.03 1.67
N LEU A 149 8.82 -12.53 2.80
CA LEU A 149 7.57 -12.97 3.39
C LEU A 149 6.45 -12.11 2.82
N CYS A 150 5.52 -12.74 2.12
CA CYS A 150 4.41 -12.10 1.43
C CYS A 150 3.09 -12.46 2.11
N LEU A 151 2.23 -11.47 2.29
CA LEU A 151 0.88 -11.58 2.80
C LEU A 151 -0.08 -11.05 1.73
N ALA A 152 -1.14 -11.79 1.42
CA ALA A 152 -2.16 -11.35 0.46
C ALA A 152 -3.56 -11.51 1.02
N ARG A 153 -4.48 -10.63 0.63
CA ARG A 153 -5.90 -10.69 0.99
C ARG A 153 -6.76 -10.02 -0.07
N ASP A 154 -7.96 -10.58 -0.29
CA ASP A 154 -9.04 -9.94 -1.03
C ASP A 154 -9.55 -8.68 -0.29
N VAL A 155 -9.77 -7.61 -1.03
CA VAL A 155 -10.28 -6.33 -0.54
C VAL A 155 -11.39 -5.82 -1.47
N SER A 156 -12.35 -6.66 -1.77
CA SER A 156 -13.49 -6.33 -2.61
C SER A 156 -14.25 -5.11 -2.08
N LYS A 157 -14.63 -4.21 -2.98
CA LYS A 157 -15.39 -3.00 -2.66
C LYS A 157 -16.80 -3.11 -3.22
N PRO A 158 -17.84 -3.00 -2.36
CA PRO A 158 -19.20 -2.94 -2.86
C PRO A 158 -19.34 -1.76 -3.82
N ALA A 159 -20.00 -2.00 -4.92
CA ALA A 159 -20.31 -0.96 -5.88
C ALA A 159 -21.51 -0.17 -5.39
N GLY A 160 -21.43 0.90 -4.75
CA GLY A 160 -22.46 1.72 -4.08
C GLY A 160 -23.84 1.89 -4.72
N ALA A 161 -24.19 1.15 -5.77
CA ALA A 161 -25.47 1.16 -6.45
C ALA A 161 -26.01 -0.26 -6.68
N TRP A 162 -27.32 -0.41 -6.62
CA TRP A 162 -28.04 -1.63 -7.00
C TRP A 162 -27.64 -2.06 -8.43
N ARG A 163 -27.22 -3.32 -8.60
CA ARG A 163 -26.72 -3.91 -9.87
C ARG A 163 -25.38 -3.39 -10.39
N ALA A 164 -24.68 -2.49 -9.71
CA ALA A 164 -23.32 -2.15 -10.13
C ALA A 164 -22.35 -3.32 -9.82
N PRO A 165 -21.41 -3.63 -10.70
CA PRO A 165 -20.51 -4.74 -10.50
C PRO A 165 -19.61 -4.52 -9.28
N VAL A 166 -19.43 -5.55 -8.46
CA VAL A 166 -18.49 -5.52 -7.33
C VAL A 166 -17.08 -5.36 -7.88
N ARG A 167 -16.38 -4.35 -7.42
CA ARG A 167 -14.96 -4.16 -7.78
C ARG A 167 -14.11 -5.06 -6.89
N ARG A 168 -13.57 -6.10 -7.48
CA ARG A 168 -12.71 -7.06 -6.78
C ARG A 168 -11.24 -6.69 -6.95
N TYR A 169 -10.56 -6.55 -5.83
CA TYR A 169 -9.12 -6.33 -5.76
C TYR A 169 -8.52 -7.30 -4.75
N ALA A 170 -7.24 -7.59 -4.91
CA ALA A 170 -6.42 -8.19 -3.87
C ALA A 170 -5.25 -7.27 -3.57
N ILE A 171 -4.85 -7.23 -2.30
CA ILE A 171 -3.64 -6.56 -1.87
C ILE A 171 -2.57 -7.58 -1.54
N GLY A 172 -1.31 -7.20 -1.81
CA GLY A 172 -0.12 -7.87 -1.34
C GLY A 172 0.71 -6.91 -0.49
N LEU A 173 1.15 -7.38 0.66
CA LEU A 173 2.10 -6.71 1.53
C LEU A 173 3.24 -7.67 1.82
N GLY A 174 4.49 -7.22 1.82
CA GLY A 174 5.58 -8.10 2.20
C GLY A 174 6.85 -7.35 2.53
N CYS A 175 7.75 -8.04 3.19
CA CYS A 175 9.07 -7.55 3.56
C CYS A 175 10.14 -8.63 3.32
N GLU A 176 11.40 -8.25 3.36
CA GLU A 176 12.48 -9.23 3.35
C GLU A 176 12.41 -10.11 4.61
N VAL A 177 12.69 -11.40 4.45
CA VAL A 177 12.56 -12.44 5.52
C VAL A 177 13.33 -12.10 6.79
N GLN A 178 14.40 -11.32 6.70
CA GLN A 178 15.15 -10.86 7.87
C GLN A 178 14.30 -10.10 8.90
N HIS A 179 13.16 -9.53 8.48
CA HIS A 179 12.21 -8.82 9.36
C HIS A 179 11.07 -9.71 9.87
N ALA A 180 11.03 -10.99 9.49
CA ALA A 180 9.91 -11.87 9.84
C ALA A 180 9.73 -12.06 11.36
N ALA A 181 10.79 -11.94 12.15
CA ALA A 181 10.74 -12.06 13.60
C ALA A 181 10.04 -10.87 14.29
N GLU A 182 9.93 -9.74 13.60
CA GLU A 182 9.27 -8.52 14.09
C GLU A 182 7.76 -8.51 13.85
N LEU A 183 7.23 -9.49 13.07
CA LEU A 183 5.83 -9.60 12.64
C LEU A 183 4.98 -10.53 13.50
#